data_000d2675fb8b967138d6a76d99f1af50
#
_entry.id   000d2675fb8b967138d6a76d99f1af50
#
_cell.length_a   1.000
_cell.length_b   1.000
_cell.length_c   1.000
_cell.angle_alpha   90.00
_cell.angle_beta   90.00
_cell.angle_gamma   90.00
#
_symmetry.space_group_name_H-M   'P 1'
#
loop_
_entity.id
_entity.type
_entity.pdbx_description
1 polymer ?
#
loop_
_entity_poly.entity_id
_entity_poly.type
_entity_poly.pdbx_seq_one_letter_code
_entity_poly.pdbx_strand_id
1 'polypeptide(L)'
;MPHTLKSFRAREILDSRGNPTLAVVCELSDGSRHEAEIPSGASTGSREACELRDGDPNRFGGKGVLGAIGHVNNVLSPKIVSEQPASQEALDRLLIEIDGTPDKSRLGANALLGCSMAYARARSHLEQRPLYAALSGSSTPPVRLPVPFMNIWNGGVHALWQGSDFQEYLIAPIGAPSFSEALRWGAEIYHVLRMDLKGKELNTAVGDEGGFAPRTRSNREPIEILMQSIERAGYRPGEEVALAIDLAASEFCKNRTYTLRSEGKTLDSDAMVEFCVQLVQDFPVLCSIEDPLGESDAEAWCHLTAQVGERIQIIGDDIFCTNPKLLEEGIQHRHANSILIKLNQIGTVTETLSTIRIAQQAGWRTMISHRSGETPDSFIADLAVSCGSGQIKSGAPARGERVSKYNRLMDIESELGNRAIYPGSAIGSHGHYTAVTG
;
A
#
# COMPACT_ATOMS: atom_id res chain seq x y z
N MET A 1 27.98 -12.76 -24.08
CA MET A 1 28.63 -11.65 -23.34
C MET A 1 27.71 -11.29 -22.19
N PRO A 2 28.21 -10.91 -21.03
CA PRO A 2 27.31 -10.46 -19.97
C PRO A 2 26.55 -9.25 -20.48
N HIS A 3 25.22 -9.26 -20.35
CA HIS A 3 24.37 -8.13 -20.69
C HIS A 3 24.69 -6.97 -19.75
N THR A 4 24.91 -5.78 -20.30
CA THR A 4 25.25 -4.56 -19.55
C THR A 4 24.11 -3.55 -19.62
N LEU A 5 24.06 -2.66 -18.65
CA LEU A 5 23.13 -1.53 -18.63
C LEU A 5 23.52 -0.53 -19.74
N LYS A 6 22.58 -0.17 -20.60
CA LYS A 6 22.80 0.72 -21.71
C LYS A 6 22.29 2.13 -21.44
N SER A 7 21.10 2.25 -20.86
CA SER A 7 20.52 3.54 -20.52
C SER A 7 19.36 3.41 -19.54
N PHE A 8 19.09 4.51 -18.79
CA PHE A 8 17.83 4.76 -18.13
C PHE A 8 17.19 6.00 -18.78
N ARG A 9 15.91 5.90 -19.12
CA ARG A 9 15.17 7.01 -19.75
C ARG A 9 13.84 7.18 -19.05
N ALA A 10 13.60 8.40 -18.56
CA ALA A 10 12.32 8.78 -18.00
C ALA A 10 11.49 9.57 -19.01
N ARG A 11 10.18 9.42 -18.91
CA ARG A 11 9.16 10.22 -19.61
C ARG A 11 8.02 10.54 -18.65
N GLU A 12 7.27 11.60 -18.97
CA GLU A 12 6.05 11.93 -18.25
C GLU A 12 4.90 11.02 -18.71
N ILE A 13 4.11 10.60 -17.73
CA ILE A 13 2.83 9.91 -17.92
C ILE A 13 1.79 10.54 -16.98
N LEU A 14 0.53 10.15 -17.09
CA LEU A 14 -0.52 10.53 -16.15
C LEU A 14 -0.83 9.39 -15.19
N ASP A 15 -1.05 9.73 -13.93
CA ASP A 15 -1.61 8.82 -12.94
C ASP A 15 -3.14 8.67 -13.09
N SER A 16 -3.76 7.81 -12.30
CA SER A 16 -5.21 7.54 -12.33
C SER A 16 -6.09 8.74 -11.97
N ARG A 17 -5.50 9.81 -11.43
CA ARG A 17 -6.17 11.08 -11.12
C ARG A 17 -5.95 12.16 -12.20
N GLY A 18 -5.21 11.83 -13.27
CA GLY A 18 -4.84 12.78 -14.32
C GLY A 18 -3.73 13.75 -13.92
N ASN A 19 -3.01 13.49 -12.82
CA ASN A 19 -1.81 14.24 -12.46
C ASN A 19 -0.58 13.63 -13.15
N PRO A 20 0.43 14.44 -13.52
CA PRO A 20 1.65 13.91 -14.10
C PRO A 20 2.45 13.10 -13.08
N THR A 21 3.02 12.02 -13.55
CA THR A 21 4.03 11.21 -12.88
C THR A 21 5.04 10.74 -13.90
N LEU A 22 5.98 9.86 -13.52
CA LEU A 22 7.02 9.43 -14.45
C LEU A 22 7.01 7.90 -14.63
N ALA A 23 7.37 7.50 -15.86
CA ALA A 23 7.79 6.16 -16.20
C ALA A 23 9.28 6.18 -16.51
N VAL A 24 9.99 5.14 -16.02
CA VAL A 24 11.44 4.98 -16.27
C VAL A 24 11.67 3.64 -16.95
N VAL A 25 12.42 3.66 -18.05
CA VAL A 25 12.82 2.48 -18.82
C VAL A 25 14.30 2.24 -18.62
N CYS A 26 14.66 1.06 -18.12
CA CYS A 26 16.02 0.50 -18.17
C CYS A 26 16.20 -0.29 -19.47
N GLU A 27 17.17 0.08 -20.30
CA GLU A 27 17.53 -0.63 -21.52
C GLU A 27 18.85 -1.38 -21.32
N LEU A 28 18.87 -2.67 -21.69
CA LEU A 28 20.06 -3.52 -21.67
C LEU A 28 20.76 -3.54 -23.02
N SER A 29 22.01 -4.05 -23.06
CA SER A 29 22.82 -4.15 -24.29
C SER A 29 22.27 -5.14 -25.33
N ASP A 30 21.39 -6.05 -24.95
CA ASP A 30 20.66 -6.93 -25.86
C ASP A 30 19.43 -6.27 -26.51
N GLY A 31 19.13 -5.02 -26.12
CA GLY A 31 17.99 -4.25 -26.60
C GLY A 31 16.70 -4.48 -25.82
N SER A 32 16.70 -5.36 -24.81
CA SER A 32 15.54 -5.54 -23.93
C SER A 32 15.27 -4.28 -23.09
N ARG A 33 14.00 -4.00 -22.83
CA ARG A 33 13.52 -2.81 -22.14
C ARG A 33 12.63 -3.18 -20.97
N HIS A 34 12.91 -2.59 -19.83
CA HIS A 34 12.22 -2.87 -18.57
C HIS A 34 11.72 -1.56 -17.97
N GLU A 35 10.40 -1.39 -17.97
CA GLU A 35 9.74 -0.14 -17.57
C GLU A 35 9.20 -0.24 -16.16
N ALA A 36 9.22 0.87 -15.42
CA ALA A 36 8.54 1.08 -14.15
C ALA A 36 7.79 2.41 -14.19
N GLU A 37 6.55 2.40 -13.70
CA GLU A 37 5.70 3.58 -13.58
C GLU A 37 5.46 3.90 -12.11
N ILE A 38 5.60 5.17 -11.72
CA ILE A 38 5.67 5.57 -10.33
C ILE A 38 4.33 6.11 -9.83
N PRO A 39 3.78 5.56 -8.74
CA PRO A 39 2.54 6.06 -8.13
C PRO A 39 2.79 7.35 -7.34
N SER A 40 1.71 8.07 -7.00
CA SER A 40 1.72 9.33 -6.25
C SER A 40 0.63 9.35 -5.17
N GLY A 41 0.94 9.81 -3.97
CA GLY A 41 -0.01 9.94 -2.87
C GLY A 41 -0.97 11.12 -3.02
N ALA A 42 -2.14 11.06 -2.35
CA ALA A 42 -3.02 12.20 -2.11
C ALA A 42 -2.83 12.74 -0.69
N SER A 43 -3.01 11.88 0.31
CA SER A 43 -2.53 12.08 1.67
C SER A 43 -1.09 11.61 1.76
N THR A 44 -0.25 12.35 2.46
CA THR A 44 1.19 12.03 2.60
C THR A 44 1.60 12.26 4.04
N GLY A 45 2.26 11.28 4.64
CA GLY A 45 2.89 11.44 5.94
C GLY A 45 3.98 12.53 5.88
N SER A 46 4.10 13.31 6.94
CA SER A 46 5.04 14.45 6.98
C SER A 46 6.51 14.03 6.83
N ARG A 47 6.80 12.74 6.99
CA ARG A 47 8.14 12.13 6.97
C ARG A 47 8.42 11.26 5.75
N GLU A 48 7.56 11.31 4.73
CA GLU A 48 7.82 10.63 3.45
C GLU A 48 9.03 11.23 2.72
N ALA A 49 9.71 10.42 1.93
CA ALA A 49 10.73 10.90 1.01
C ALA A 49 10.09 11.83 -0.04
N CYS A 50 10.86 12.84 -0.46
CA CYS A 50 10.38 13.93 -1.29
C CYS A 50 9.98 13.47 -2.70
N GLU A 51 8.71 13.53 -3.04
CA GLU A 51 8.24 13.46 -4.41
C GLU A 51 8.53 14.80 -5.10
N LEU A 52 9.51 14.83 -6.00
CA LEU A 52 9.91 16.08 -6.65
C LEU A 52 8.85 16.53 -7.66
N ARG A 53 8.37 17.77 -7.48
CA ARG A 53 7.43 18.46 -8.35
C ARG A 53 8.05 19.76 -8.87
N ASP A 54 7.71 20.16 -10.11
CA ASP A 54 8.32 21.33 -10.75
C ASP A 54 7.93 22.67 -10.13
N GLY A 55 6.73 22.74 -9.50
CA GLY A 55 6.24 23.98 -8.87
C GLY A 55 5.80 25.07 -9.84
N ASP A 56 5.85 24.85 -11.17
CA ASP A 56 5.39 25.82 -12.18
C ASP A 56 3.86 25.83 -12.24
N PRO A 57 3.18 26.90 -11.79
CA PRO A 57 1.72 26.97 -11.80
C PRO A 57 1.10 26.93 -13.17
N ASN A 58 1.87 27.28 -14.24
CA ASN A 58 1.39 27.28 -15.62
C ASN A 58 1.36 25.88 -16.25
N ARG A 59 1.94 24.89 -15.56
CA ARG A 59 2.00 23.51 -16.03
C ARG A 59 1.49 22.55 -14.97
N PHE A 60 0.34 21.88 -15.23
CA PHE A 60 -0.34 20.98 -14.28
C PHE A 60 -0.58 21.60 -12.90
N GLY A 61 -0.77 22.92 -12.80
CA GLY A 61 -0.96 23.59 -11.52
C GLY A 61 0.20 23.42 -10.53
N GLY A 62 1.44 23.32 -11.03
CA GLY A 62 2.64 23.11 -10.21
C GLY A 62 3.05 21.64 -10.02
N LYS A 63 2.21 20.69 -10.45
CA LYS A 63 2.45 19.25 -10.23
C LYS A 63 3.32 18.59 -11.32
N GLY A 64 3.93 19.34 -12.25
CA GLY A 64 4.83 18.82 -13.27
C GLY A 64 5.99 18.00 -12.69
N VAL A 65 6.60 17.12 -13.50
CA VAL A 65 7.71 16.22 -13.11
C VAL A 65 8.91 16.29 -14.05
N LEU A 66 9.03 17.37 -14.84
CA LEU A 66 10.13 17.52 -15.81
C LEU A 66 11.49 17.61 -15.12
N GLY A 67 11.57 18.20 -13.92
CA GLY A 67 12.78 18.21 -13.11
C GLY A 67 13.25 16.81 -12.76
N ALA A 68 12.35 15.96 -12.23
CA ALA A 68 12.65 14.57 -11.92
C ALA A 68 13.07 13.76 -13.16
N ILE A 69 12.39 13.95 -14.29
CA ILE A 69 12.76 13.37 -15.60
C ILE A 69 14.15 13.80 -16.01
N GLY A 70 14.46 15.10 -15.91
CA GLY A 70 15.79 15.66 -16.17
C GLY A 70 16.87 15.01 -15.32
N HIS A 71 16.59 14.77 -14.05
CA HIS A 71 17.51 14.09 -13.13
C HIS A 71 17.77 12.63 -13.54
N VAL A 72 16.74 11.87 -13.92
CA VAL A 72 16.95 10.51 -14.45
C VAL A 72 17.80 10.54 -15.72
N ASN A 73 17.43 11.36 -16.70
CA ASN A 73 18.04 11.32 -18.02
C ASN A 73 19.47 11.88 -18.05
N ASN A 74 19.76 12.94 -17.28
CA ASN A 74 21.00 13.70 -17.38
C ASN A 74 21.96 13.48 -16.21
N VAL A 75 21.48 12.97 -15.06
CA VAL A 75 22.32 12.77 -13.86
C VAL A 75 22.45 11.29 -13.53
N LEU A 76 21.32 10.61 -13.28
CA LEU A 76 21.31 9.23 -12.81
C LEU A 76 21.74 8.26 -13.92
N SER A 77 21.14 8.33 -15.11
CA SER A 77 21.43 7.39 -16.20
C SER A 77 22.90 7.34 -16.60
N PRO A 78 23.60 8.49 -16.87
CA PRO A 78 25.02 8.44 -17.19
C PRO A 78 25.88 7.81 -16.09
N LYS A 79 25.56 8.10 -14.82
CA LYS A 79 26.32 7.60 -13.69
C LYS A 79 26.09 6.09 -13.49
N ILE A 80 24.83 5.62 -13.51
CA ILE A 80 24.49 4.21 -13.41
C ILE A 80 25.17 3.40 -14.53
N VAL A 81 25.12 3.91 -15.77
CA VAL A 81 25.73 3.23 -16.93
C VAL A 81 27.24 3.18 -16.81
N SER A 82 27.89 4.20 -16.26
CA SER A 82 29.35 4.18 -16.06
C SER A 82 29.80 3.21 -14.97
N GLU A 83 28.99 3.05 -13.90
CA GLU A 83 29.34 2.23 -12.73
C GLU A 83 28.92 0.76 -12.89
N GLN A 84 27.92 0.47 -13.73
CA GLN A 84 27.42 -0.91 -13.96
C GLN A 84 27.15 -1.67 -12.65
N PRO A 85 26.27 -1.19 -11.75
CA PRO A 85 26.05 -1.84 -10.46
C PRO A 85 25.66 -3.31 -10.62
N ALA A 86 26.30 -4.19 -9.82
CA ALA A 86 26.16 -5.63 -9.96
C ALA A 86 24.92 -6.22 -9.24
N SER A 87 24.31 -5.48 -8.34
CA SER A 87 23.12 -5.91 -7.57
C SER A 87 22.15 -4.76 -7.35
N GLN A 88 20.93 -5.09 -6.90
CA GLN A 88 19.91 -4.09 -6.52
C GLN A 88 20.42 -3.17 -5.42
N GLU A 89 21.05 -3.74 -4.41
CA GLU A 89 21.61 -2.98 -3.28
C GLU A 89 22.74 -2.03 -3.73
N ALA A 90 23.54 -2.46 -4.69
CA ALA A 90 24.62 -1.62 -5.24
C ALA A 90 24.04 -0.44 -6.03
N LEU A 91 23.00 -0.68 -6.84
CA LEU A 91 22.29 0.40 -7.55
C LEU A 91 21.65 1.38 -6.57
N ASP A 92 20.86 0.88 -5.63
CA ASP A 92 20.07 1.73 -4.73
C ASP A 92 21.00 2.56 -3.83
N ARG A 93 22.12 1.99 -3.37
CA ARG A 93 23.18 2.74 -2.66
C ARG A 93 23.74 3.86 -3.54
N LEU A 94 24.08 3.57 -4.78
CA LEU A 94 24.57 4.57 -5.74
C LEU A 94 23.57 5.70 -5.93
N LEU A 95 22.27 5.39 -6.07
CA LEU A 95 21.20 6.38 -6.21
C LEU A 95 21.13 7.30 -4.97
N ILE A 96 21.16 6.73 -3.77
CA ILE A 96 21.14 7.46 -2.50
C ILE A 96 22.39 8.34 -2.35
N GLU A 97 23.57 7.84 -2.66
CA GLU A 97 24.84 8.58 -2.63
C GLU A 97 24.85 9.75 -3.61
N ILE A 98 24.31 9.56 -4.83
CA ILE A 98 24.17 10.64 -5.82
C ILE A 98 23.18 11.69 -5.33
N ASP A 99 22.05 11.33 -4.72
CA ASP A 99 21.12 12.30 -4.15
C ASP A 99 21.75 13.03 -2.98
N GLY A 100 22.28 12.32 -2.00
CA GLY A 100 23.03 12.87 -0.86
C GLY A 100 22.18 13.59 0.19
N THR A 101 20.84 13.58 0.08
CA THR A 101 19.92 14.15 1.07
C THR A 101 19.16 13.03 1.82
N PRO A 102 18.81 13.24 3.10
CA PRO A 102 18.13 12.20 3.89
C PRO A 102 16.75 11.83 3.34
N ASP A 103 16.05 12.81 2.78
CA ASP A 103 14.68 12.71 2.26
C ASP A 103 14.59 12.63 0.74
N LYS A 104 15.75 12.48 0.05
CA LYS A 104 15.83 12.42 -1.41
C LYS A 104 15.31 13.68 -2.13
N SER A 105 15.37 14.83 -1.45
CA SER A 105 14.82 16.11 -1.96
C SER A 105 15.62 16.71 -3.11
N ARG A 106 16.88 16.32 -3.31
CA ARG A 106 17.72 16.91 -4.38
C ARG A 106 17.35 16.39 -5.77
N LEU A 107 17.13 15.09 -5.92
CA LEU A 107 16.81 14.46 -7.21
C LEU A 107 15.36 14.00 -7.31
N GLY A 108 14.73 13.75 -6.17
CA GLY A 108 13.37 13.27 -6.03
C GLY A 108 13.29 11.76 -5.81
N ALA A 109 12.54 11.34 -4.77
CA ALA A 109 12.30 9.94 -4.50
C ALA A 109 11.60 9.23 -5.68
N ASN A 110 10.76 9.93 -6.41
CA ASN A 110 10.11 9.43 -7.63
C ASN A 110 11.13 9.13 -8.75
N ALA A 111 12.16 9.94 -8.94
CA ALA A 111 13.24 9.68 -9.91
C ALA A 111 14.09 8.46 -9.48
N LEU A 112 14.47 8.38 -8.20
CA LEU A 112 15.25 7.28 -7.67
C LEU A 112 14.46 5.96 -7.76
N LEU A 113 13.20 5.96 -7.30
CA LEU A 113 12.34 4.78 -7.32
C LEU A 113 12.13 4.25 -8.74
N GLY A 114 11.94 5.15 -9.72
CA GLY A 114 11.80 4.77 -11.13
C GLY A 114 13.00 3.97 -11.63
N CYS A 115 14.22 4.44 -11.33
CA CYS A 115 15.45 3.71 -11.67
C CYS A 115 15.55 2.38 -10.91
N SER A 116 15.23 2.37 -9.61
CA SER A 116 15.31 1.20 -8.75
C SER A 116 14.37 0.08 -9.21
N MET A 117 13.10 0.38 -9.47
CA MET A 117 12.10 -0.60 -9.93
C MET A 117 12.39 -1.10 -11.35
N ALA A 118 12.78 -0.21 -12.27
CA ALA A 118 13.11 -0.58 -13.64
C ALA A 118 14.34 -1.53 -13.67
N TYR A 119 15.33 -1.26 -12.81
CA TYR A 119 16.48 -2.13 -12.65
C TYR A 119 16.12 -3.50 -12.06
N ALA A 120 15.24 -3.55 -11.05
CA ALA A 120 14.78 -4.81 -10.50
C ALA A 120 14.16 -5.73 -11.57
N ARG A 121 13.38 -5.16 -12.49
CA ARG A 121 12.84 -5.90 -13.65
C ARG A 121 13.92 -6.32 -14.64
N ALA A 122 14.89 -5.45 -14.90
CA ALA A 122 16.02 -5.81 -15.76
C ALA A 122 16.85 -6.96 -15.15
N ARG A 123 17.08 -6.94 -13.83
CA ARG A 123 17.73 -8.02 -13.10
C ARG A 123 16.95 -9.34 -13.17
N SER A 124 15.64 -9.29 -12.95
CA SER A 124 14.75 -10.45 -13.10
C SER A 124 14.88 -11.10 -14.49
N HIS A 125 14.93 -10.27 -15.55
CA HIS A 125 15.15 -10.73 -16.92
C HIS A 125 16.54 -11.41 -17.08
N LEU A 126 17.60 -10.78 -16.60
CA LEU A 126 18.96 -11.33 -16.69
C LEU A 126 19.12 -12.64 -15.91
N GLU A 127 18.43 -12.79 -14.79
CA GLU A 127 18.39 -13.99 -13.97
C GLU A 127 17.46 -15.07 -14.53
N GLN A 128 16.68 -14.75 -15.57
CA GLN A 128 15.65 -15.64 -16.14
C GLN A 128 14.67 -16.16 -15.08
N ARG A 129 14.29 -15.29 -14.14
CA ARG A 129 13.38 -15.58 -13.03
C ARG A 129 12.21 -14.61 -13.06
N PRO A 130 11.00 -15.04 -12.67
CA PRO A 130 9.88 -14.11 -12.44
C PRO A 130 10.27 -13.04 -11.41
N LEU A 131 9.71 -11.83 -11.54
CA LEU A 131 10.07 -10.70 -10.67
C LEU A 131 9.90 -11.01 -9.18
N TYR A 132 8.79 -11.64 -8.77
CA TYR A 132 8.57 -12.04 -7.38
C TYR A 132 9.64 -13.01 -6.86
N ALA A 133 10.19 -13.88 -7.72
CA ALA A 133 11.24 -14.82 -7.34
C ALA A 133 12.63 -14.15 -7.30
N ALA A 134 12.90 -13.20 -8.21
CA ALA A 134 14.15 -12.42 -8.20
C ALA A 134 14.22 -11.49 -6.98
N LEU A 135 13.15 -10.77 -6.66
CA LEU A 135 13.07 -9.87 -5.50
C LEU A 135 13.24 -10.60 -4.16
N SER A 136 12.85 -11.86 -4.06
CA SER A 136 12.98 -12.61 -2.80
C SER A 136 14.42 -12.88 -2.39
N GLY A 137 15.38 -12.83 -3.34
CA GLY A 137 16.77 -13.21 -3.13
C GLY A 137 16.99 -14.69 -2.79
N SER A 138 15.92 -15.49 -2.69
CA SER A 138 15.97 -16.90 -2.33
C SER A 138 16.16 -17.79 -3.57
N SER A 139 16.87 -18.90 -3.42
CA SER A 139 16.94 -19.94 -4.45
C SER A 139 15.62 -20.71 -4.61
N THR A 140 14.82 -20.78 -3.55
CA THR A 140 13.47 -21.36 -3.58
C THR A 140 12.46 -20.24 -3.84
N PRO A 141 11.66 -20.31 -4.92
CA PRO A 141 10.63 -19.30 -5.19
C PRO A 141 9.61 -19.22 -4.06
N PRO A 142 9.20 -18.02 -3.65
CA PRO A 142 8.10 -17.85 -2.70
C PRO A 142 6.80 -18.36 -3.31
N VAL A 143 5.94 -18.91 -2.48
CA VAL A 143 4.68 -19.56 -2.90
C VAL A 143 3.43 -18.99 -2.24
N ARG A 144 3.61 -18.04 -1.30
CA ARG A 144 2.49 -17.44 -0.55
C ARG A 144 1.91 -16.25 -1.32
N LEU A 145 0.63 -16.34 -1.66
CA LEU A 145 -0.17 -15.23 -2.19
C LEU A 145 -0.65 -14.34 -1.03
N PRO A 146 -0.84 -13.04 -1.24
CA PRO A 146 -1.41 -12.17 -0.22
C PRO A 146 -2.95 -12.28 -0.17
N VAL A 147 -3.55 -12.08 1.01
CA VAL A 147 -4.98 -11.75 1.13
C VAL A 147 -5.20 -10.32 0.65
N PRO A 148 -6.13 -10.10 -0.29
CA PRO A 148 -6.44 -8.75 -0.76
C PRO A 148 -7.35 -8.03 0.24
N PHE A 149 -6.90 -6.87 0.72
CA PHE A 149 -7.69 -5.89 1.44
C PHE A 149 -8.23 -4.90 0.41
N MET A 150 -9.50 -5.07 0.04
CA MET A 150 -10.13 -4.32 -1.04
C MET A 150 -10.92 -3.15 -0.49
N ASN A 151 -10.47 -1.91 -0.75
CA ASN A 151 -11.21 -0.70 -0.39
C ASN A 151 -12.47 -0.58 -1.26
N ILE A 152 -13.65 -0.85 -0.70
CA ILE A 152 -14.92 -0.80 -1.41
C ILE A 152 -15.85 0.34 -0.95
N TRP A 153 -15.42 1.09 0.10
CA TRP A 153 -16.14 2.26 0.58
C TRP A 153 -15.15 3.35 1.02
N ASN A 154 -15.36 4.56 0.50
CA ASN A 154 -14.57 5.73 0.81
C ASN A 154 -15.34 6.74 1.67
N GLY A 155 -14.64 7.32 2.63
CA GLY A 155 -15.04 8.48 3.41
C GLY A 155 -13.91 9.50 3.49
N GLY A 156 -13.86 10.31 4.55
CA GLY A 156 -12.82 11.29 4.81
C GLY A 156 -12.48 12.18 3.62
N VAL A 157 -11.19 12.39 3.41
CA VAL A 157 -10.67 13.16 2.26
C VAL A 157 -11.06 12.54 0.93
N HIS A 158 -11.08 11.20 0.82
CA HIS A 158 -11.43 10.47 -0.39
C HIS A 158 -12.91 10.65 -0.82
N ALA A 159 -13.79 11.10 0.10
CA ALA A 159 -15.19 11.44 -0.17
C ALA A 159 -15.48 12.93 0.02
N LEU A 160 -14.45 13.79 0.03
CA LEU A 160 -14.57 15.25 0.26
C LEU A 160 -15.36 15.58 1.55
N TRP A 161 -15.19 14.76 2.59
CA TRP A 161 -15.84 14.90 3.91
C TRP A 161 -17.37 14.87 3.85
N GLN A 162 -17.97 14.20 2.86
CA GLN A 162 -19.42 14.17 2.65
C GLN A 162 -20.13 13.01 3.36
N GLY A 163 -19.48 12.30 4.25
CA GLY A 163 -20.03 11.14 4.94
C GLY A 163 -19.24 10.81 6.19
N SER A 164 -18.78 9.57 6.28
CA SER A 164 -17.86 9.10 7.33
C SER A 164 -16.59 9.95 7.39
N ASP A 165 -16.05 10.11 8.60
CA ASP A 165 -14.73 10.75 8.80
C ASP A 165 -13.58 9.79 8.43
N PHE A 166 -13.78 8.47 8.53
CA PHE A 166 -12.78 7.47 8.19
C PHE A 166 -12.60 7.38 6.68
N GLN A 167 -11.34 7.24 6.26
CA GLN A 167 -10.97 7.36 4.86
C GLN A 167 -11.37 6.15 4.03
N GLU A 168 -11.23 4.93 4.60
CA GLU A 168 -11.47 3.69 3.87
C GLU A 168 -12.11 2.61 4.73
N TYR A 169 -12.98 1.82 4.08
CA TYR A 169 -13.53 0.57 4.62
C TYR A 169 -13.27 -0.54 3.63
N LEU A 170 -12.56 -1.55 4.10
CA LEU A 170 -12.03 -2.62 3.27
C LEU A 170 -12.65 -3.95 3.65
N ILE A 171 -12.82 -4.81 2.64
CA ILE A 171 -13.13 -6.23 2.83
C ILE A 171 -11.89 -7.07 2.63
N ALA A 172 -11.78 -8.15 3.42
CA ALA A 172 -10.70 -9.14 3.32
C ALA A 172 -11.29 -10.55 3.29
N PRO A 173 -11.31 -11.25 2.15
CA PRO A 173 -11.86 -12.60 2.00
C PRO A 173 -10.94 -13.66 2.64
N ILE A 174 -10.90 -13.71 3.97
CA ILE A 174 -10.00 -14.56 4.75
C ILE A 174 -10.38 -16.05 4.73
N GLY A 175 -11.62 -16.38 4.41
CA GLY A 175 -12.11 -17.78 4.32
C GLY A 175 -11.97 -18.39 2.92
N ALA A 176 -11.49 -17.65 1.93
CA ALA A 176 -11.38 -18.15 0.57
C ALA A 176 -10.30 -19.25 0.46
N PRO A 177 -10.50 -20.25 -0.40
CA PRO A 177 -9.53 -21.34 -0.55
C PRO A 177 -8.33 -21.00 -1.44
N SER A 178 -8.40 -19.91 -2.22
CA SER A 178 -7.37 -19.47 -3.16
C SER A 178 -7.46 -17.97 -3.38
N PHE A 179 -6.44 -17.38 -3.99
CA PHE A 179 -6.45 -15.95 -4.32
C PHE A 179 -7.54 -15.63 -5.36
N SER A 180 -7.69 -16.47 -6.40
CA SER A 180 -8.71 -16.28 -7.43
C SER A 180 -10.13 -16.31 -6.84
N GLU A 181 -10.40 -17.21 -5.89
CA GLU A 181 -11.68 -17.24 -5.19
C GLU A 181 -11.86 -16.01 -4.28
N ALA A 182 -10.80 -15.56 -3.59
CA ALA A 182 -10.86 -14.34 -2.79
C ALA A 182 -11.23 -13.11 -3.65
N LEU A 183 -10.64 -13.01 -4.85
CA LEU A 183 -10.96 -11.94 -5.79
C LEU A 183 -12.40 -12.04 -6.32
N ARG A 184 -12.89 -13.25 -6.61
CA ARG A 184 -14.27 -13.48 -7.00
C ARG A 184 -15.24 -13.03 -5.91
N TRP A 185 -15.02 -13.45 -4.66
CA TRP A 185 -15.84 -13.04 -3.51
C TRP A 185 -15.89 -11.53 -3.37
N GLY A 186 -14.72 -10.89 -3.44
CA GLY A 186 -14.63 -9.43 -3.37
C GLY A 186 -15.42 -8.72 -4.46
N ALA A 187 -15.34 -9.21 -5.70
CA ALA A 187 -16.08 -8.66 -6.83
C ALA A 187 -17.61 -8.85 -6.68
N GLU A 188 -18.05 -10.01 -6.23
CA GLU A 188 -19.47 -10.31 -5.98
C GLU A 188 -20.03 -9.39 -4.86
N ILE A 189 -19.31 -9.25 -3.75
CA ILE A 189 -19.68 -8.34 -2.65
C ILE A 189 -19.73 -6.89 -3.14
N TYR A 190 -18.77 -6.44 -3.94
CA TYR A 190 -18.74 -5.09 -4.52
C TYR A 190 -19.99 -4.82 -5.38
N HIS A 191 -20.43 -5.79 -6.18
CA HIS A 191 -21.65 -5.67 -6.97
C HIS A 191 -22.92 -5.67 -6.12
N VAL A 192 -23.00 -6.51 -5.08
CA VAL A 192 -24.11 -6.52 -4.12
C VAL A 192 -24.18 -5.17 -3.38
N LEU A 193 -23.05 -4.67 -2.87
CA LEU A 193 -22.97 -3.36 -2.23
C LEU A 193 -23.53 -2.25 -3.13
N ARG A 194 -23.15 -2.24 -4.42
CA ARG A 194 -23.71 -1.27 -5.38
C ARG A 194 -25.23 -1.34 -5.48
N MET A 195 -25.81 -2.55 -5.47
CA MET A 195 -27.27 -2.73 -5.50
C MET A 195 -27.90 -2.25 -4.19
N ASP A 196 -27.29 -2.53 -3.04
CA ASP A 196 -27.76 -2.10 -1.73
C ASP A 196 -27.78 -0.57 -1.59
N LEU A 197 -26.70 0.09 -2.03
CA LEU A 197 -26.63 1.53 -2.06
C LEU A 197 -27.72 2.15 -2.93
N LYS A 198 -27.94 1.60 -4.13
CA LYS A 198 -29.03 2.03 -5.01
C LYS A 198 -30.40 1.83 -4.36
N GLY A 199 -30.63 0.68 -3.72
CA GLY A 199 -31.88 0.39 -3.02
C GLY A 199 -32.16 1.31 -1.84
N LYS A 200 -31.10 1.88 -1.23
CA LYS A 200 -31.17 2.89 -0.16
C LYS A 200 -31.16 4.34 -0.71
N GLU A 201 -31.23 4.52 -2.02
CA GLU A 201 -31.13 5.82 -2.71
C GLU A 201 -29.82 6.58 -2.41
N LEU A 202 -28.76 5.84 -2.08
CA LEU A 202 -27.44 6.39 -1.84
C LEU A 202 -26.61 6.48 -3.13
N ASN A 203 -25.68 7.45 -3.17
CA ASN A 203 -24.82 7.65 -4.32
C ASN A 203 -23.88 6.44 -4.53
N THR A 204 -23.70 6.04 -5.79
CA THR A 204 -22.77 4.97 -6.21
C THR A 204 -21.61 5.49 -7.06
N ALA A 205 -21.30 6.79 -6.99
CA ALA A 205 -20.05 7.31 -7.50
C ALA A 205 -18.88 6.76 -6.67
N VAL A 206 -17.73 6.60 -7.32
CA VAL A 206 -16.55 6.01 -6.68
C VAL A 206 -15.47 7.06 -6.46
N GLY A 207 -14.72 6.88 -5.38
CA GLY A 207 -13.51 7.64 -5.11
C GLY A 207 -12.32 7.22 -5.97
N ASP A 208 -11.15 7.79 -5.69
CA ASP A 208 -9.91 7.57 -6.46
C ASP A 208 -9.47 6.11 -6.46
N GLU A 209 -9.80 5.36 -5.44
CA GLU A 209 -9.42 3.96 -5.26
C GLU A 209 -10.50 2.95 -5.65
N GLY A 210 -11.63 3.44 -6.17
CA GLY A 210 -12.71 2.61 -6.69
C GLY A 210 -13.79 2.23 -5.67
N GLY A 211 -13.62 2.56 -4.38
CA GLY A 211 -14.66 2.41 -3.35
C GLY A 211 -15.80 3.40 -3.57
N PHE A 212 -17.04 3.01 -3.24
CA PHE A 212 -18.18 3.92 -3.29
C PHE A 212 -18.06 5.02 -2.24
N ALA A 213 -18.52 6.22 -2.56
CA ALA A 213 -18.45 7.39 -1.69
C ALA A 213 -19.84 7.97 -1.40
N PRO A 214 -20.76 7.24 -0.75
CA PRO A 214 -22.08 7.75 -0.39
C PRO A 214 -22.01 8.62 0.86
N ARG A 215 -23.02 9.45 1.04
CA ARG A 215 -23.22 10.19 2.30
C ARG A 215 -23.72 9.24 3.38
N THR A 216 -23.10 9.30 4.55
CA THR A 216 -23.49 8.55 5.75
C THR A 216 -23.65 9.48 6.95
N ARG A 217 -24.26 8.97 8.01
CA ARG A 217 -24.60 9.75 9.21
C ARG A 217 -23.62 9.52 10.36
N SER A 218 -22.79 8.49 10.26
CA SER A 218 -21.81 8.13 11.28
C SER A 218 -20.68 7.29 10.66
N ASN A 219 -19.62 7.10 11.44
CA ASN A 219 -18.51 6.21 11.07
C ASN A 219 -18.86 4.72 11.20
N ARG A 220 -19.96 4.38 11.86
CA ARG A 220 -20.44 3.01 12.06
C ARG A 220 -21.32 2.51 10.91
N GLU A 221 -22.11 3.40 10.32
CA GLU A 221 -23.06 3.06 9.27
C GLU A 221 -22.44 2.32 8.07
N PRO A 222 -21.23 2.69 7.58
CA PRO A 222 -20.56 1.91 6.54
C PRO A 222 -20.26 0.46 6.94
N ILE A 223 -19.82 0.23 8.18
CA ILE A 223 -19.52 -1.13 8.69
C ILE A 223 -20.78 -1.98 8.67
N GLU A 224 -21.89 -1.44 9.17
CA GLU A 224 -23.20 -2.13 9.22
C GLU A 224 -23.71 -2.47 7.81
N ILE A 225 -23.60 -1.54 6.86
CA ILE A 225 -24.02 -1.76 5.47
C ILE A 225 -23.12 -2.82 4.81
N LEU A 226 -21.81 -2.78 5.03
CA LEU A 226 -20.88 -3.75 4.49
C LEU A 226 -21.15 -5.16 5.03
N MET A 227 -21.42 -5.32 6.32
CA MET A 227 -21.81 -6.60 6.90
C MET A 227 -23.07 -7.16 6.23
N GLN A 228 -24.12 -6.34 6.06
CA GLN A 228 -25.33 -6.73 5.35
C GLN A 228 -25.06 -7.13 3.89
N SER A 229 -24.18 -6.39 3.19
CA SER A 229 -23.85 -6.70 1.80
C SER A 229 -23.05 -7.99 1.67
N ILE A 230 -22.16 -8.30 2.62
CA ILE A 230 -21.44 -9.57 2.69
C ILE A 230 -22.43 -10.74 2.87
N GLU A 231 -23.36 -10.62 3.83
CA GLU A 231 -24.40 -11.64 4.07
C GLU A 231 -25.29 -11.84 2.83
N ARG A 232 -25.72 -10.76 2.18
CA ARG A 232 -26.54 -10.82 0.97
C ARG A 232 -25.80 -11.39 -0.23
N ALA A 233 -24.47 -11.27 -0.26
CA ALA A 233 -23.63 -11.94 -1.25
C ALA A 233 -23.45 -13.45 -0.95
N GLY A 234 -23.97 -13.94 0.18
CA GLY A 234 -23.91 -15.34 0.57
C GLY A 234 -22.69 -15.73 1.40
N TYR A 235 -21.95 -14.75 1.95
CA TYR A 235 -20.76 -14.98 2.77
C TYR A 235 -21.01 -14.61 4.24
N ARG A 236 -20.21 -15.19 5.15
CA ARG A 236 -20.31 -14.95 6.60
C ARG A 236 -19.32 -13.85 7.02
N PRO A 237 -19.82 -12.67 7.52
CA PRO A 237 -18.97 -11.64 8.06
C PRO A 237 -18.14 -12.12 9.27
N GLY A 238 -16.85 -11.81 9.28
CA GLY A 238 -15.92 -12.18 10.34
C GLY A 238 -15.36 -13.61 10.24
N GLU A 239 -16.04 -14.53 9.56
CA GLU A 239 -15.56 -15.89 9.33
C GLU A 239 -14.96 -16.08 7.94
N GLU A 240 -15.71 -15.74 6.91
CA GLU A 240 -15.29 -15.87 5.50
C GLU A 240 -14.73 -14.55 4.97
N VAL A 241 -15.34 -13.43 5.35
CA VAL A 241 -14.92 -12.09 4.95
C VAL A 241 -14.83 -11.19 6.18
N ALA A 242 -13.63 -10.78 6.52
CA ALA A 242 -13.39 -9.80 7.55
C ALA A 242 -13.47 -8.37 6.98
N LEU A 243 -13.63 -7.39 7.88
CA LEU A 243 -13.53 -5.97 7.56
C LEU A 243 -12.24 -5.37 8.13
N ALA A 244 -11.75 -4.35 7.44
CA ALA A 244 -10.69 -3.48 7.92
C ALA A 244 -11.09 -2.03 7.66
N ILE A 245 -10.54 -1.10 8.45
CA ILE A 245 -10.78 0.32 8.31
C ILE A 245 -9.45 1.08 8.33
N ASP A 246 -9.38 2.13 7.54
CA ASP A 246 -8.32 3.12 7.58
C ASP A 246 -8.92 4.45 8.02
N LEU A 247 -8.50 4.94 9.16
CA LEU A 247 -9.00 6.20 9.69
C LEU A 247 -8.30 7.39 9.05
N ALA A 248 -7.03 7.26 8.70
CA ALA A 248 -6.14 8.36 8.31
C ALA A 248 -6.28 9.53 9.30
N ALA A 249 -6.16 9.24 10.60
CA ALA A 249 -6.56 10.15 11.66
C ALA A 249 -5.77 11.46 11.69
N SER A 250 -4.59 11.51 11.08
CA SER A 250 -3.82 12.75 10.89
C SER A 250 -4.61 13.83 10.14
N GLU A 251 -5.54 13.44 9.24
CA GLU A 251 -6.36 14.35 8.43
C GLU A 251 -7.43 15.11 9.25
N PHE A 252 -7.84 14.57 10.39
CA PHE A 252 -8.81 15.22 11.29
C PHE A 252 -8.27 15.46 12.70
N CYS A 253 -6.96 15.28 12.90
CA CYS A 253 -6.24 15.57 14.14
C CYS A 253 -5.49 16.90 14.05
N LYS A 254 -5.65 17.76 15.05
CA LYS A 254 -4.85 18.95 15.20
C LYS A 254 -4.44 19.13 16.66
N ASN A 255 -3.15 19.18 16.93
CA ASN A 255 -2.60 19.31 18.28
C ASN A 255 -3.21 18.28 19.26
N ARG A 256 -3.24 17.00 18.87
CA ARG A 256 -3.84 15.88 19.63
C ARG A 256 -5.32 16.07 19.95
N THR A 257 -6.03 16.82 19.11
CA THR A 257 -7.48 17.01 19.19
C THR A 257 -8.09 16.49 17.89
N TYR A 258 -8.97 15.53 17.99
CA TYR A 258 -9.61 14.80 16.90
C TYR A 258 -11.02 15.32 16.69
N THR A 259 -11.34 15.77 15.48
CA THR A 259 -12.67 16.29 15.14
C THR A 259 -13.42 15.31 14.25
N LEU A 260 -14.32 14.53 14.85
CA LEU A 260 -15.20 13.61 14.14
C LEU A 260 -16.49 14.35 13.73
N ARG A 261 -16.50 14.82 12.48
CA ARG A 261 -17.60 15.68 11.95
C ARG A 261 -18.90 14.90 11.84
N SER A 262 -18.85 13.67 11.36
CA SER A 262 -20.03 12.80 11.21
C SER A 262 -20.66 12.41 12.56
N GLU A 263 -19.87 12.42 13.63
CA GLU A 263 -20.31 12.13 15.00
C GLU A 263 -20.67 13.40 15.78
N GLY A 264 -20.33 14.59 15.27
CA GLY A 264 -20.46 15.85 16.00
C GLY A 264 -19.62 15.92 17.28
N LYS A 265 -18.46 15.23 17.30
CA LYS A 265 -17.60 15.07 18.47
C LYS A 265 -16.23 15.70 18.25
N THR A 266 -15.68 16.23 19.34
CA THR A 266 -14.28 16.60 19.44
C THR A 266 -13.67 15.84 20.61
N LEU A 267 -12.63 15.05 20.35
CA LEU A 267 -12.02 14.13 21.29
C LEU A 267 -10.54 14.52 21.52
N ASP A 268 -10.06 14.36 22.73
CA ASP A 268 -8.63 14.32 23.01
C ASP A 268 -8.05 12.93 22.72
N SER A 269 -6.76 12.73 22.95
CA SER A 269 -6.06 11.47 22.69
C SER A 269 -6.69 10.27 23.42
N ASP A 270 -6.97 10.43 24.71
CA ASP A 270 -7.52 9.34 25.54
C ASP A 270 -8.94 8.97 25.09
N ALA A 271 -9.78 9.96 24.82
CA ALA A 271 -11.13 9.75 24.31
C ALA A 271 -11.14 9.15 22.89
N MET A 272 -10.13 9.44 22.05
CA MET A 272 -10.00 8.82 20.73
C MET A 272 -9.55 7.36 20.85
N VAL A 273 -8.64 7.03 21.77
CA VAL A 273 -8.28 5.65 22.10
C VAL A 273 -9.51 4.87 22.56
N GLU A 274 -10.27 5.40 23.51
CA GLU A 274 -11.52 4.77 24.00
C GLU A 274 -12.53 4.55 22.86
N PHE A 275 -12.69 5.54 21.98
CA PHE A 275 -13.55 5.43 20.79
C PHE A 275 -13.13 4.26 19.89
N CYS A 276 -11.82 4.10 19.60
CA CYS A 276 -11.29 2.99 18.80
C CYS A 276 -11.48 1.64 19.51
N VAL A 277 -11.21 1.58 20.81
CA VAL A 277 -11.44 0.37 21.62
C VAL A 277 -12.89 -0.07 21.55
N GLN A 278 -13.83 0.87 21.76
CA GLN A 278 -15.26 0.59 21.70
C GLN A 278 -15.70 0.14 20.31
N LEU A 279 -15.12 0.72 19.24
CA LEU A 279 -15.42 0.32 17.87
C LEU A 279 -15.01 -1.14 17.61
N VAL A 280 -13.84 -1.56 18.09
CA VAL A 280 -13.34 -2.94 17.98
C VAL A 280 -14.21 -3.91 18.79
N GLN A 281 -14.73 -3.46 19.94
CA GLN A 281 -15.62 -4.30 20.79
C GLN A 281 -16.98 -4.50 20.14
N ASP A 282 -17.56 -3.42 19.56
CA ASP A 282 -18.89 -3.42 18.96
C ASP A 282 -18.90 -4.17 17.60
N PHE A 283 -17.77 -4.20 16.90
CA PHE A 283 -17.65 -4.82 15.59
C PHE A 283 -16.56 -5.90 15.54
N PRO A 284 -16.82 -7.11 16.06
CA PRO A 284 -15.84 -8.21 16.05
C PRO A 284 -15.43 -8.70 14.65
N VAL A 285 -16.13 -8.25 13.61
CA VAL A 285 -15.80 -8.46 12.20
C VAL A 285 -14.52 -7.70 11.77
N LEU A 286 -14.13 -6.66 12.52
CA LEU A 286 -12.92 -5.89 12.26
C LEU A 286 -11.68 -6.72 12.59
N CYS A 287 -10.84 -6.94 11.60
CA CYS A 287 -9.54 -7.62 11.76
C CYS A 287 -8.36 -6.64 11.79
N SER A 288 -8.57 -5.38 11.37
CA SER A 288 -7.50 -4.39 11.22
C SER A 288 -8.03 -2.96 11.33
N ILE A 289 -7.22 -2.10 11.96
CA ILE A 289 -7.36 -0.64 11.94
C ILE A 289 -6.02 -0.03 11.50
N GLU A 290 -6.08 0.81 10.46
CA GLU A 290 -4.94 1.57 9.94
C GLU A 290 -5.05 3.02 10.40
N ASP A 291 -3.91 3.61 10.77
CA ASP A 291 -3.75 5.00 11.21
C ASP A 291 -4.88 5.52 12.11
N PRO A 292 -5.15 4.81 13.24
CA PRO A 292 -6.25 5.17 14.15
C PRO A 292 -6.02 6.49 14.88
N LEU A 293 -4.79 6.96 14.92
CA LEU A 293 -4.35 8.14 15.67
C LEU A 293 -3.38 8.98 14.83
N GLY A 294 -3.23 10.26 15.16
CA GLY A 294 -2.31 11.15 14.46
C GLY A 294 -0.86 10.69 14.56
N GLU A 295 -0.07 10.93 13.51
CA GLU A 295 1.34 10.49 13.39
C GLU A 295 2.27 11.02 14.51
N SER A 296 1.88 12.11 15.19
CA SER A 296 2.63 12.72 16.28
C SER A 296 2.15 12.32 17.67
N ASP A 297 1.14 11.45 17.80
CA ASP A 297 0.50 11.08 19.07
C ASP A 297 0.99 9.70 19.59
N ALA A 298 2.30 9.52 19.64
CA ALA A 298 2.96 8.25 19.94
C ALA A 298 2.49 7.57 21.24
N GLU A 299 2.16 8.35 22.28
CA GLU A 299 1.67 7.85 23.56
C GLU A 299 0.31 7.18 23.42
N ALA A 300 -0.61 7.81 22.69
CA ALA A 300 -1.93 7.25 22.41
C ALA A 300 -1.84 5.96 21.56
N TRP A 301 -0.89 5.90 20.61
CA TRP A 301 -0.61 4.67 19.86
C TRP A 301 -0.21 3.50 20.77
N CYS A 302 0.68 3.74 21.74
CA CYS A 302 1.05 2.72 22.73
C CYS A 302 -0.16 2.26 23.54
N HIS A 303 -1.00 3.20 24.01
CA HIS A 303 -2.18 2.90 24.79
C HIS A 303 -3.20 2.05 24.01
N LEU A 304 -3.47 2.40 22.76
CA LEU A 304 -4.38 1.64 21.91
C LEU A 304 -3.84 0.24 21.62
N THR A 305 -2.56 0.13 21.27
CA THR A 305 -1.93 -1.15 20.97
C THR A 305 -1.92 -2.09 22.18
N ALA A 306 -1.70 -1.56 23.39
CA ALA A 306 -1.78 -2.34 24.61
C ALA A 306 -3.19 -2.89 24.90
N GLN A 307 -4.25 -2.16 24.51
CA GLN A 307 -5.64 -2.56 24.79
C GLN A 307 -6.22 -3.55 23.77
N VAL A 308 -5.94 -3.36 22.48
CA VAL A 308 -6.59 -4.16 21.44
C VAL A 308 -5.63 -4.87 20.48
N GLY A 309 -4.31 -4.63 20.58
CA GLY A 309 -3.32 -5.16 19.65
C GLY A 309 -3.18 -6.69 19.64
N GLU A 310 -3.64 -7.37 20.69
CA GLU A 310 -3.72 -8.85 20.71
C GLU A 310 -4.95 -9.38 19.95
N ARG A 311 -5.96 -8.54 19.74
CA ARG A 311 -7.23 -8.93 19.11
C ARG A 311 -7.24 -8.63 17.61
N ILE A 312 -6.66 -7.49 17.22
CA ILE A 312 -6.68 -6.98 15.85
C ILE A 312 -5.30 -6.50 15.41
N GLN A 313 -5.16 -6.33 14.12
CA GLN A 313 -4.00 -5.68 13.51
C GLN A 313 -4.15 -4.15 13.63
N ILE A 314 -3.14 -3.49 14.22
CA ILE A 314 -3.00 -2.04 14.23
C ILE A 314 -1.88 -1.70 13.27
N ILE A 315 -2.22 -1.02 12.19
CA ILE A 315 -1.29 -0.70 11.10
C ILE A 315 -0.87 0.76 11.20
N GLY A 316 0.44 1.00 11.23
CA GLY A 316 0.97 2.34 11.04
C GLY A 316 1.34 2.57 9.58
N ASP A 317 0.79 3.62 8.98
CA ASP A 317 1.14 4.18 7.68
C ASP A 317 1.95 5.47 7.86
N ASP A 318 1.30 6.59 8.11
CA ASP A 318 1.93 7.91 8.22
C ASP A 318 2.94 7.98 9.39
N ILE A 319 2.68 7.25 10.47
CA ILE A 319 3.61 7.19 11.61
C ILE A 319 4.96 6.57 11.26
N PHE A 320 5.03 5.71 10.23
CA PHE A 320 6.26 5.00 9.85
C PHE A 320 6.78 5.35 8.45
N CYS A 321 5.92 5.76 7.51
CA CYS A 321 6.29 6.14 6.14
C CYS A 321 7.24 5.15 5.45
N THR A 322 7.06 3.84 5.67
CA THR A 322 7.96 2.78 5.16
C THR A 322 9.44 2.99 5.56
N ASN A 323 9.72 3.83 6.56
CA ASN A 323 11.08 4.20 6.98
C ASN A 323 11.62 3.24 8.05
N PRO A 324 12.76 2.55 7.81
CA PRO A 324 13.30 1.56 8.75
C PRO A 324 13.60 2.14 10.13
N LYS A 325 14.07 3.40 10.23
CA LYS A 325 14.38 4.04 11.52
C LYS A 325 13.13 4.33 12.34
N LEU A 326 12.08 4.84 11.68
CA LEU A 326 10.81 5.11 12.35
C LEU A 326 10.13 3.80 12.77
N LEU A 327 10.27 2.75 11.97
CA LEU A 327 9.77 1.42 12.32
C LEU A 327 10.50 0.84 13.52
N GLU A 328 11.84 0.91 13.58
CA GLU A 328 12.63 0.44 14.72
C GLU A 328 12.22 1.14 16.01
N GLU A 329 12.00 2.47 15.98
CA GLU A 329 11.45 3.23 17.09
C GLU A 329 10.05 2.75 17.49
N GLY A 330 9.17 2.54 16.50
CA GLY A 330 7.83 2.03 16.73
C GLY A 330 7.80 0.63 17.35
N ILE A 331 8.69 -0.25 16.92
CA ILE A 331 8.86 -1.59 17.50
C ILE A 331 9.33 -1.50 18.95
N GLN A 332 10.36 -0.68 19.21
CA GLN A 332 10.91 -0.50 20.56
C GLN A 332 9.84 0.00 21.55
N HIS A 333 8.98 0.92 21.13
CA HIS A 333 7.96 1.54 21.97
C HIS A 333 6.57 0.89 21.85
N ARG A 334 6.41 -0.13 21.00
CA ARG A 334 5.15 -0.83 20.75
C ARG A 334 4.02 0.11 20.30
N HIS A 335 4.34 1.00 19.36
CA HIS A 335 3.35 1.93 18.81
C HIS A 335 2.24 1.21 18.05
N ALA A 336 2.56 0.12 17.35
CA ALA A 336 1.64 -0.69 16.55
C ALA A 336 2.06 -2.17 16.60
N ASN A 337 1.45 -3.02 15.78
CA ASN A 337 1.85 -4.41 15.56
C ASN A 337 1.96 -4.78 14.07
N SER A 338 1.83 -3.79 13.21
CA SER A 338 1.90 -3.94 11.75
C SER A 338 2.29 -2.63 11.08
N ILE A 339 2.83 -2.72 9.88
CA ILE A 339 3.22 -1.56 9.06
C ILE A 339 2.64 -1.66 7.65
N LEU A 340 2.18 -0.54 7.12
CA LEU A 340 1.88 -0.37 5.70
C LEU A 340 3.17 -0.10 4.92
N ILE A 341 3.32 -0.72 3.76
CA ILE A 341 4.53 -0.63 2.93
C ILE A 341 4.19 0.02 1.60
N LYS A 342 4.77 1.18 1.34
CA LYS A 342 4.62 1.95 0.11
C LYS A 342 6.00 2.33 -0.44
N LEU A 343 6.39 1.77 -1.57
CA LEU A 343 7.73 1.97 -2.17
C LEU A 343 8.11 3.44 -2.32
N ASN A 344 7.16 4.29 -2.73
CA ASN A 344 7.44 5.70 -2.99
C ASN A 344 7.59 6.55 -1.72
N GLN A 345 7.16 6.06 -0.54
CA GLN A 345 7.39 6.74 0.73
C GLN A 345 8.86 6.75 1.14
N ILE A 346 9.64 5.77 0.66
CA ILE A 346 11.07 5.64 0.99
C ILE A 346 11.97 5.81 -0.24
N GLY A 347 11.53 5.41 -1.44
CA GLY A 347 12.13 5.76 -2.72
C GLY A 347 13.11 4.75 -3.32
N THR A 348 13.38 3.59 -2.72
CA THR A 348 14.14 2.49 -3.32
C THR A 348 13.58 1.12 -2.95
N VAL A 349 13.80 0.13 -3.82
CA VAL A 349 13.43 -1.27 -3.58
C VAL A 349 14.20 -1.85 -2.39
N THR A 350 15.50 -1.55 -2.27
CA THR A 350 16.34 -2.07 -1.19
C THR A 350 15.91 -1.56 0.18
N GLU A 351 15.64 -0.26 0.33
CA GLU A 351 15.14 0.28 1.60
C GLU A 351 13.78 -0.30 1.96
N THR A 352 12.88 -0.44 0.97
CA THR A 352 11.56 -1.09 1.15
C THR A 352 11.70 -2.53 1.66
N LEU A 353 12.53 -3.35 1.02
CA LEU A 353 12.79 -4.73 1.44
C LEU A 353 13.46 -4.80 2.82
N SER A 354 14.30 -3.82 3.17
CA SER A 354 14.91 -3.71 4.50
C SER A 354 13.85 -3.45 5.57
N THR A 355 12.95 -2.50 5.33
CA THR A 355 11.84 -2.19 6.25
C THR A 355 10.94 -3.42 6.47
N ILE A 356 10.60 -4.15 5.39
CA ILE A 356 9.81 -5.39 5.49
C ILE A 356 10.54 -6.42 6.37
N ARG A 357 11.85 -6.63 6.17
CA ARG A 357 12.64 -7.59 6.97
C ARG A 357 12.68 -7.21 8.44
N ILE A 358 12.87 -5.94 8.77
CA ILE A 358 12.85 -5.44 10.15
C ILE A 358 11.50 -5.74 10.81
N ALA A 359 10.39 -5.41 10.15
CA ALA A 359 9.06 -5.71 10.65
C ALA A 359 8.87 -7.22 10.92
N GLN A 360 9.20 -8.06 9.94
CA GLN A 360 9.07 -9.52 10.04
C GLN A 360 9.94 -10.13 11.15
N GLN A 361 11.18 -9.65 11.32
CA GLN A 361 12.07 -10.09 12.40
C GLN A 361 11.55 -9.73 13.79
N ALA A 362 10.81 -8.62 13.89
CA ALA A 362 10.14 -8.22 15.13
C ALA A 362 8.78 -8.91 15.35
N GLY A 363 8.35 -9.80 14.43
CA GLY A 363 7.04 -10.46 14.48
C GLY A 363 5.87 -9.56 14.07
N TRP A 364 6.17 -8.38 13.49
CA TRP A 364 5.16 -7.49 12.95
C TRP A 364 4.69 -7.95 11.58
N ARG A 365 3.44 -7.67 11.27
CA ARG A 365 2.88 -7.92 9.93
C ARG A 365 3.20 -6.78 9.00
N THR A 366 3.25 -7.09 7.71
CA THR A 366 3.44 -6.10 6.64
C THR A 366 2.28 -6.19 5.67
N MET A 367 1.73 -5.06 5.27
CA MET A 367 0.74 -4.96 4.20
C MET A 367 1.33 -4.14 3.06
N ILE A 368 1.49 -4.76 1.90
CA ILE A 368 1.98 -4.05 0.71
C ILE A 368 0.83 -3.22 0.15
N SER A 369 1.06 -1.94 -0.08
CA SER A 369 0.01 -1.00 -0.44
C SER A 369 0.27 -0.26 -1.74
N HIS A 370 -0.83 0.03 -2.45
CA HIS A 370 -0.91 1.01 -3.52
C HIS A 370 -0.88 2.45 -2.99
N ARG A 371 -1.04 3.42 -3.87
CA ARG A 371 -1.32 4.82 -3.54
C ARG A 371 -2.64 5.26 -4.20
N SER A 372 -3.17 6.41 -3.76
CA SER A 372 -4.39 6.98 -4.34
C SER A 372 -4.21 7.36 -5.81
N GLY A 373 -3.08 7.92 -6.20
CA GLY A 373 -2.69 8.15 -7.60
C GLY A 373 -1.85 6.99 -8.12
N GLU A 374 -2.46 6.06 -8.82
CA GLU A 374 -1.84 4.84 -9.33
C GLU A 374 -1.62 4.89 -10.84
N THR A 375 -0.80 3.95 -11.28
CA THR A 375 -0.58 3.59 -12.69
C THR A 375 -0.96 2.13 -12.90
N PRO A 376 -1.03 1.62 -14.14
CA PRO A 376 -1.21 0.20 -14.41
C PRO A 376 -0.06 -0.70 -13.95
N ASP A 377 1.05 -0.16 -13.47
CA ASP A 377 2.21 -0.91 -12.98
C ASP A 377 1.82 -1.88 -11.86
N SER A 378 2.21 -3.14 -11.98
CA SER A 378 1.85 -4.23 -11.06
C SER A 378 2.97 -4.64 -10.11
N PHE A 379 4.05 -3.85 -9.98
CA PHE A 379 5.23 -4.20 -9.18
C PHE A 379 4.90 -4.63 -7.75
N ILE A 380 3.93 -3.97 -7.12
CA ILE A 380 3.53 -4.29 -5.74
C ILE A 380 2.92 -5.69 -5.59
N ALA A 381 2.35 -6.26 -6.64
CA ALA A 381 1.87 -7.64 -6.63
C ALA A 381 3.03 -8.63 -6.52
N ASP A 382 4.05 -8.48 -7.36
CA ASP A 382 5.29 -9.26 -7.29
C ASP A 382 6.02 -9.04 -5.96
N LEU A 383 6.07 -7.80 -5.45
CA LEU A 383 6.66 -7.48 -4.15
C LEU A 383 5.96 -8.21 -2.99
N ALA A 384 4.62 -8.21 -2.97
CA ALA A 384 3.85 -8.87 -1.92
C ALA A 384 4.12 -10.37 -1.85
N VAL A 385 4.25 -11.03 -3.01
CA VAL A 385 4.59 -12.45 -3.09
C VAL A 385 6.06 -12.67 -2.70
N SER A 386 6.97 -11.81 -3.18
CA SER A 386 8.43 -11.96 -2.96
C SER A 386 8.82 -11.97 -1.50
N CYS A 387 8.18 -11.16 -0.68
CA CYS A 387 8.47 -11.02 0.75
C CYS A 387 7.56 -11.85 1.65
N GLY A 388 6.59 -12.59 1.06
CA GLY A 388 5.64 -13.39 1.82
C GLY A 388 4.79 -12.57 2.80
N SER A 389 4.50 -11.29 2.47
CA SER A 389 3.76 -10.36 3.35
C SER A 389 2.42 -10.92 3.82
N GLY A 390 1.81 -11.76 2.99
CA GLY A 390 0.49 -12.36 3.25
C GLY A 390 -0.67 -11.38 3.10
N GLN A 391 -0.42 -10.09 2.83
CA GLN A 391 -1.44 -9.04 2.73
C GLN A 391 -1.08 -8.02 1.64
N ILE A 392 -2.10 -7.58 0.90
CA ILE A 392 -1.99 -6.49 -0.07
C ILE A 392 -3.22 -5.57 0.00
N LYS A 393 -3.01 -4.24 -0.02
CA LYS A 393 -4.03 -3.20 -0.13
C LYS A 393 -3.90 -2.57 -1.52
N SER A 394 -4.86 -2.79 -2.42
CA SER A 394 -4.78 -2.31 -3.81
C SER A 394 -6.10 -1.73 -4.34
N GLY A 395 -6.93 -1.15 -3.46
CA GLY A 395 -8.19 -0.53 -3.82
C GLY A 395 -9.31 -1.53 -4.10
N ALA A 396 -10.38 -1.06 -4.72
CA ALA A 396 -11.53 -1.88 -5.08
C ALA A 396 -11.20 -2.90 -6.19
N PRO A 397 -12.00 -3.98 -6.35
CA PRO A 397 -11.89 -4.88 -7.50
C PRO A 397 -12.50 -4.25 -8.78
N ALA A 398 -12.19 -2.99 -9.00
CA ALA A 398 -12.64 -2.15 -10.10
C ALA A 398 -11.59 -1.07 -10.39
N ARG A 399 -11.65 -0.42 -11.55
CA ARG A 399 -10.66 0.53 -12.12
C ARG A 399 -9.37 -0.20 -12.56
N GLY A 400 -8.94 0.09 -13.79
CA GLY A 400 -7.87 -0.66 -14.47
C GLY A 400 -6.55 -0.68 -13.70
N GLU A 401 -6.17 0.45 -13.11
CA GLU A 401 -4.94 0.60 -12.32
C GLU A 401 -4.95 -0.21 -11.00
N ARG A 402 -6.13 -0.53 -10.46
CA ARG A 402 -6.27 -1.41 -9.28
C ARG A 402 -6.29 -2.87 -9.71
N VAL A 403 -7.13 -3.18 -10.70
CA VAL A 403 -7.33 -4.54 -11.21
C VAL A 403 -6.05 -5.11 -11.82
N SER A 404 -5.15 -4.29 -12.38
CA SER A 404 -3.86 -4.75 -12.91
C SER A 404 -3.02 -5.52 -11.88
N LYS A 405 -3.03 -5.09 -10.59
CA LYS A 405 -2.33 -5.77 -9.50
C LYS A 405 -2.98 -7.10 -9.14
N TYR A 406 -4.31 -7.12 -9.09
CA TYR A 406 -5.08 -8.34 -8.82
C TYR A 406 -4.93 -9.38 -9.95
N ASN A 407 -4.99 -8.93 -11.21
CA ASN A 407 -4.76 -9.80 -12.36
C ASN A 407 -3.34 -10.39 -12.32
N ARG A 408 -2.32 -9.57 -11.99
CA ARG A 408 -0.94 -10.07 -11.83
C ARG A 408 -0.84 -11.14 -10.74
N LEU A 409 -1.55 -11.01 -9.62
CA LEU A 409 -1.58 -12.04 -8.58
C LEU A 409 -2.27 -13.33 -9.04
N MET A 410 -3.32 -13.24 -9.86
CA MET A 410 -3.92 -14.43 -10.50
C MET A 410 -2.94 -15.11 -11.47
N ASP A 411 -2.17 -14.33 -12.24
CA ASP A 411 -1.12 -14.87 -13.11
C ASP A 411 -0.07 -15.61 -12.27
N ILE A 412 0.40 -15.02 -11.16
CA ILE A 412 1.35 -15.66 -10.24
C ILE A 412 0.75 -16.93 -9.63
N GLU A 413 -0.52 -16.91 -9.21
CA GLU A 413 -1.20 -18.12 -8.71
C GLU A 413 -1.21 -19.23 -9.77
N SER A 414 -1.52 -18.89 -11.01
CA SER A 414 -1.49 -19.82 -12.14
C SER A 414 -0.08 -20.35 -12.44
N GLU A 415 0.95 -19.50 -12.40
CA GLU A 415 2.37 -19.89 -12.56
C GLU A 415 2.80 -20.87 -11.46
N LEU A 416 2.36 -20.67 -10.23
CA LEU A 416 2.69 -21.53 -9.09
C LEU A 416 1.88 -22.86 -9.10
N GLY A 417 0.68 -22.85 -9.65
CA GLY A 417 -0.20 -24.01 -9.67
C GLY A 417 -0.46 -24.56 -8.27
N ASN A 418 -0.34 -25.86 -8.08
CA ASN A 418 -0.58 -26.53 -6.80
C ASN A 418 0.40 -26.14 -5.66
N ARG A 419 1.43 -25.37 -5.96
CA ARG A 419 2.34 -24.83 -4.94
C ARG A 419 1.87 -23.52 -4.34
N ALA A 420 0.88 -22.87 -4.96
CA ALA A 420 0.34 -21.61 -4.45
C ALA A 420 -0.30 -21.83 -3.08
N ILE A 421 0.04 -20.98 -2.12
CA ILE A 421 -0.51 -20.98 -0.77
C ILE A 421 -1.27 -19.67 -0.57
N TYR A 422 -2.58 -19.77 -0.34
CA TYR A 422 -3.37 -18.63 0.11
C TYR A 422 -3.47 -18.67 1.64
N PRO A 423 -2.98 -17.64 2.36
CA PRO A 423 -2.86 -17.70 3.82
C PRO A 423 -4.21 -17.67 4.55
N GLY A 424 -5.25 -17.09 3.92
CA GLY A 424 -6.60 -17.06 4.47
C GLY A 424 -6.65 -16.47 5.88
N SER A 425 -7.38 -17.12 6.77
CA SER A 425 -7.58 -16.71 8.17
C SER A 425 -6.29 -16.69 9.02
N ALA A 426 -5.19 -17.26 8.53
CA ALA A 426 -3.90 -17.19 9.24
C ALA A 426 -3.35 -15.75 9.37
N ILE A 427 -3.93 -14.77 8.65
CA ILE A 427 -3.65 -13.35 8.85
C ILE A 427 -4.57 -12.69 9.88
N GLY A 428 -5.72 -13.30 10.22
CA GLY A 428 -6.67 -12.83 11.23
C GLY A 428 -6.30 -13.34 12.61
N SER A 429 -6.64 -12.60 13.64
CA SER A 429 -6.63 -12.90 15.08
C SER A 429 -5.54 -13.88 15.59
N HIS A 430 -4.67 -13.42 16.47
CA HIS A 430 -3.78 -14.21 17.31
C HIS A 430 -2.78 -15.11 16.58
N GLY A 431 -1.71 -14.59 16.09
CA GLY A 431 -0.75 -15.54 15.63
C GLY A 431 0.57 -14.95 15.27
N HIS A 432 1.53 -15.20 16.09
CA HIS A 432 2.89 -15.27 15.64
C HIS A 432 2.92 -16.00 14.31
N TYR A 433 3.47 -15.36 13.28
CA TYR A 433 3.86 -16.05 12.07
C TYR A 433 4.77 -17.20 12.53
N THR A 434 4.23 -18.40 12.68
CA THR A 434 5.10 -19.56 12.64
C THR A 434 5.64 -19.59 11.22
N ALA A 435 6.91 -19.24 11.09
CA ALA A 435 7.65 -19.49 9.87
C ALA A 435 7.41 -20.96 9.54
N VAL A 436 6.70 -21.22 8.45
CA VAL A 436 6.64 -22.56 7.89
C VAL A 436 8.03 -22.79 7.32
N THR A 437 8.93 -23.29 8.19
CA THR A 437 10.18 -23.90 7.76
C THR A 437 9.78 -25.22 7.12
N GLY A 438 9.81 -25.26 5.80
CA GLY A 438 9.66 -26.43 4.97
C GLY A 438 10.49 -26.24 3.72
#